data_d38ac4c24d7889e5e919e0416fbca882
#
_entry.id   d38ac4c24d7889e5e919e0416fbca882
#
_cell.length_a   1.000
_cell.length_b   1.000
_cell.length_c   1.000
_cell.angle_alpha   90.00
_cell.angle_beta   90.00
_cell.angle_gamma   90.00
#
_symmetry.space_group_name_H-M   'P 1'
#
loop_
_entity.id
_entity.type
_entity.pdbx_description
1 polymer ?
#
loop_
_entity_poly.entity_id
_entity_poly.type
_entity_poly.pdbx_seq_one_letter_code
_entity_poly.pdbx_strand_id
1 'polypeptide(L)'
;MDYRDQKTSSTTIPDHKALLKLAQATMPYGKYAGRRLVDLPESYVIWLSRKGFPKGELGEMLNTVYVIKANGLEYLFKTLKT
;
A
#
# COMPACT_ATOMS: atom_id res chain seq x y z
N MET A 1 24.99 -15.45 -0.73
CA MET A 1 24.44 -15.50 -0.70
C MET A 1 23.75 -15.28 -0.95
N ASP A 2 23.66 -15.08 -0.74
CA ASP A 2 22.84 -14.88 -0.84
C ASP A 2 22.22 -14.35 -1.13
N TYR A 3 22.19 -14.14 -1.13
CA TYR A 3 21.37 -13.64 -1.25
C TYR A 3 20.50 -13.56 -1.36
N ARG A 4 20.53 -13.67 -1.50
CA ARG A 4 19.72 -13.78 -1.41
C ARG A 4 18.92 -13.56 -1.18
N ASP A 5 18.98 -13.52 -0.74
CA ASP A 5 18.20 -13.38 -0.25
C ASP A 5 17.56 -12.92 -0.32
N GLN A 6 17.55 -12.64 -0.33
CA GLN A 6 16.93 -12.22 -0.15
C GLN A 6 16.11 -12.05 -0.14
N LYS A 7 15.87 -12.19 -0.03
CA LYS A 7 14.96 -12.13 0.08
C LYS A 7 14.43 -11.46 0.63
N THR A 8 14.55 -11.55 1.03
CA THR A 8 13.95 -10.95 1.74
C THR A 8 13.67 -9.79 1.61
N SER A 9 14.14 -9.17 1.35
CA SER A 9 13.82 -8.07 1.27
C SER A 9 12.72 -7.70 0.69
N SER A 10 12.41 -8.18 0.20
CA SER A 10 11.19 -8.18 -0.26
C SER A 10 10.25 -7.50 0.57
N THR A 11 10.57 -7.16 1.64
CA THR A 11 9.59 -6.77 2.58
C THR A 11 9.04 -5.42 2.36
N THR A 12 9.74 -4.52 1.71
CA THR A 12 9.27 -3.16 1.67
C THR A 12 8.59 -2.78 0.38
N ILE A 13 9.02 -3.33 -0.73
CA ILE A 13 8.43 -2.99 -2.02
C ILE A 13 7.84 -4.24 -2.63
N PRO A 14 6.52 -4.25 -2.83
CA PRO A 14 5.89 -5.42 -3.42
C PRO A 14 6.31 -5.60 -4.88
N ASP A 15 6.13 -6.80 -5.40
CA ASP A 15 6.44 -7.06 -6.79
C ASP A 15 5.39 -6.40 -7.68
N HIS A 16 5.59 -6.53 -8.98
CA HIS A 16 4.72 -5.85 -9.94
C HIS A 16 3.25 -6.26 -9.81
N LYS A 17 3.00 -7.55 -9.64
CA LYS A 17 1.63 -8.02 -9.52
C LYS A 17 0.98 -7.47 -8.27
N ALA A 18 1.71 -7.46 -7.18
CA ALA A 18 1.17 -6.94 -5.93
C ALA A 18 0.90 -5.45 -6.05
N LEU A 19 1.76 -4.71 -6.75
CA LEU A 19 1.53 -3.29 -6.96
C LEU A 19 0.30 -3.05 -7.82
N LEU A 20 0.08 -3.86 -8.85
CA LEU A 20 -1.11 -3.71 -9.68
C LEU A 20 -2.37 -3.96 -8.87
N LYS A 21 -2.36 -5.02 -8.07
CA LYS A 21 -3.50 -5.32 -7.22
C LYS A 21 -3.76 -4.18 -6.24
N LEU A 22 -2.71 -3.67 -5.65
CA LEU A 22 -2.82 -2.57 -4.71
C LEU A 22 -3.37 -1.33 -5.38
N ALA A 23 -2.91 -1.02 -6.59
CA ALA A 23 -3.34 0.17 -7.30
C ALA A 23 -4.82 0.13 -7.65
N GLN A 24 -5.40 -1.06 -7.74
CA GLN A 24 -6.80 -1.22 -8.11
C GLN A 24 -7.72 -1.42 -6.90
N ALA A 25 -7.15 -1.68 -5.74
CA ALA A 25 -7.96 -1.94 -4.56
C ALA A 25 -8.67 -0.69 -4.09
N THR A 26 -9.89 -0.86 -3.59
CA THR A 26 -10.68 0.27 -3.11
C THR A 26 -11.02 0.08 -1.65
N MET A 27 -11.32 1.20 -1.00
CA MET A 27 -11.72 1.18 0.40
C MET A 27 -13.14 0.65 0.49
N PRO A 28 -13.37 -0.39 1.30
CA PRO A 28 -14.68 -1.04 1.32
C PRO A 28 -15.70 -0.37 2.22
N TYR A 29 -15.29 0.54 3.09
CA TYR A 29 -16.23 1.15 4.02
C TYR A 29 -15.69 2.49 4.51
N GLY A 30 -16.50 3.19 5.25
CA GLY A 30 -16.11 4.41 5.92
C GLY A 30 -16.19 5.63 5.02
N LYS A 31 -15.55 6.68 5.47
CA LYS A 31 -15.64 8.00 4.83
C LYS A 31 -15.19 7.97 3.38
N TYR A 32 -14.24 7.12 3.07
CA TYR A 32 -13.67 7.05 1.72
C TYR A 32 -14.05 5.78 0.98
N ALA A 33 -15.17 5.17 1.35
CA ALA A 33 -15.63 3.95 0.68
C ALA A 33 -15.69 4.17 -0.82
N GLY A 34 -15.20 3.20 -1.58
CA GLY A 34 -15.19 3.27 -3.03
C GLY A 34 -13.99 3.98 -3.63
N ARG A 35 -13.22 4.70 -2.84
CA ARG A 35 -12.02 5.36 -3.33
C ARG A 35 -10.87 4.36 -3.34
N ARG A 36 -10.02 4.46 -4.35
CA ARG A 36 -8.86 3.57 -4.38
C ARG A 36 -7.94 3.85 -3.20
N LEU A 37 -7.32 2.80 -2.67
CA LEU A 37 -6.47 2.96 -1.50
C LEU A 37 -5.31 3.91 -1.78
N VAL A 38 -4.77 3.87 -3.00
CA VAL A 38 -3.63 4.73 -3.35
C VAL A 38 -4.03 6.18 -3.46
N ASP A 39 -5.33 6.47 -3.56
CA ASP A 39 -5.83 7.84 -3.66
C ASP A 39 -6.31 8.39 -2.32
N LEU A 40 -6.17 7.64 -1.24
CA LEU A 40 -6.55 8.13 0.07
C LEU A 40 -5.64 9.28 0.48
N PRO A 41 -6.19 10.31 1.13
CA PRO A 41 -5.34 11.40 1.62
C PRO A 41 -4.29 10.87 2.58
N GLU A 42 -3.09 11.43 2.50
CA GLU A 42 -2.01 10.99 3.36
C GLU A 42 -2.36 11.13 4.84
N SER A 43 -3.01 12.23 5.19
CA SER A 43 -3.39 12.44 6.58
C SER A 43 -4.32 11.35 7.09
N TYR A 44 -5.22 10.88 6.23
CA TYR A 44 -6.12 9.82 6.62
C TYR A 44 -5.38 8.50 6.84
N VAL A 45 -4.43 8.19 5.95
CA VAL A 45 -3.65 6.97 6.07
C VAL A 45 -2.80 7.03 7.34
N ILE A 46 -2.23 8.17 7.65
CA ILE A 46 -1.46 8.34 8.87
C ILE A 46 -2.36 8.13 10.09
N TRP A 47 -3.55 8.71 10.05
CA TRP A 47 -4.51 8.55 11.14
C TRP A 47 -4.84 7.07 11.35
N LEU A 48 -5.08 6.35 10.26
CA LEU A 48 -5.34 4.91 10.34
C LEU A 48 -4.16 4.16 10.95
N SER A 49 -2.95 4.54 10.59
CA SER A 49 -1.78 3.85 11.11
C SER A 49 -1.68 4.00 12.62
N ARG A 50 -2.12 5.13 13.14
CA ARG A 50 -2.07 5.38 14.57
C ARG A 50 -3.17 4.66 15.32
N LYS A 51 -4.34 4.54 14.71
CA LYS A 51 -5.42 3.80 15.31
C LYS A 51 -5.24 2.30 15.20
N GLY A 52 -4.46 1.89 14.24
CA GLY A 52 -4.27 0.48 13.94
C GLY A 52 -5.05 0.10 12.70
N PHE A 53 -4.34 -0.44 11.71
CA PHE A 53 -4.99 -0.88 10.48
C PHE A 53 -5.90 -2.08 10.77
N PRO A 54 -6.96 -2.26 9.97
CA PRO A 54 -7.79 -3.45 10.12
C PRO A 54 -6.96 -4.70 9.89
N LYS A 55 -7.45 -5.82 10.39
CA LYS A 55 -6.77 -7.08 10.20
C LYS A 55 -7.03 -7.61 8.80
N GLY A 56 -6.17 -8.54 8.37
CA GLY A 56 -6.36 -9.19 7.10
C GLY A 56 -5.74 -8.46 5.94
N GLU A 57 -6.16 -8.82 4.74
CA GLU A 57 -5.55 -8.31 3.53
C GLU A 57 -5.69 -6.79 3.40
N LEU A 58 -6.85 -6.27 3.77
CA LEU A 58 -7.06 -4.83 3.68
C LEU A 58 -6.03 -4.08 4.52
N GLY A 59 -5.81 -4.56 5.74
CA GLY A 59 -4.83 -3.90 6.61
C GLY A 59 -3.43 -3.97 6.05
N GLU A 60 -3.08 -5.10 5.46
CA GLU A 60 -1.76 -5.23 4.84
C GLU A 60 -1.61 -4.27 3.68
N MET A 61 -2.65 -4.14 2.86
CA MET A 61 -2.61 -3.21 1.74
C MET A 61 -2.52 -1.77 2.22
N LEU A 62 -3.27 -1.43 3.26
CA LEU A 62 -3.21 -0.07 3.81
C LEU A 62 -1.85 0.23 4.40
N ASN A 63 -1.24 -0.75 5.04
CA ASN A 63 0.10 -0.56 5.57
C ASN A 63 1.10 -0.33 4.44
N THR A 64 0.95 -1.05 3.35
CA THR A 64 1.84 -0.87 2.20
C THR A 64 1.66 0.53 1.60
N VAL A 65 0.41 0.98 1.48
CA VAL A 65 0.15 2.33 0.99
C VAL A 65 0.80 3.36 1.92
N TYR A 66 0.69 3.14 3.22
CA TYR A 66 1.30 4.02 4.20
C TYR A 66 2.81 4.11 4.01
N VAL A 67 3.47 2.95 3.86
CA VAL A 67 4.92 2.92 3.68
C VAL A 67 5.31 3.64 2.39
N ILE A 68 4.56 3.41 1.32
CA ILE A 68 4.88 4.02 0.04
C ILE A 68 4.73 5.54 0.13
N LYS A 69 3.63 6.02 0.72
CA LYS A 69 3.43 7.45 0.85
C LYS A 69 4.45 8.08 1.77
N ALA A 70 4.76 7.43 2.87
CA ALA A 70 5.68 7.98 3.86
C ALA A 70 7.09 8.10 3.31
N ASN A 71 7.44 7.27 2.34
CA ASN A 71 8.79 7.28 1.76
C ASN A 71 8.86 7.97 0.40
N GLY A 72 7.79 8.63 0.00
CA GLY A 72 7.80 9.36 -1.26
C GLY A 72 7.88 8.47 -2.48
N LEU A 73 7.38 7.25 -2.38
CA LEU A 73 7.48 6.28 -3.45
C LEU A 73 6.22 6.18 -4.30
N GLU A 74 5.34 7.17 -4.22
CA GLU A 74 4.08 7.13 -4.94
C GLU A 74 4.26 7.08 -6.45
N TYR A 75 5.42 7.48 -6.93
CA TYR A 75 5.69 7.39 -8.36
C TYR A 75 5.59 5.95 -8.87
N LEU A 76 5.72 4.97 -7.99
CA LEU A 76 5.61 3.58 -8.39
C LEU A 76 4.25 3.27 -9.00
N PHE A 77 3.20 3.93 -8.52
CA PHE A 77 1.88 3.71 -9.07
C PHE A 77 1.71 4.35 -10.44
N LYS A 78 2.43 5.44 -10.69
CA LYS A 78 2.33 6.11 -11.97
C LYS A 78 2.93 5.31 -13.10
N THR A 79 3.87 4.45 -12.79
CA THR A 79 4.53 3.66 -13.83
C THR A 79 3.74 2.43 -14.22
N LEU A 80 2.66 2.13 -13.54
CA LEU A 80 1.92 0.89 -13.78
C LEU A 80 1.05 0.93 -15.01
N LYS A 81 0.55 2.07 -15.40
CA LYS A 81 -0.26 2.17 -16.61
C LYS A 81 -1.36 1.14 -16.71
N THR A 82 -2.36 1.28 -15.95
CA THR A 82 -3.48 0.35 -16.05
C THR A 82 -4.61 0.90 -16.86
#